data_a848ddc770d63e78b7f91b50e296a626
#
_entry.id   a848ddc770d63e78b7f91b50e296a626
#
_cell.length_a   1.000
_cell.length_b   1.000
_cell.length_c   1.000
_cell.angle_alpha   90.00
_cell.angle_beta   90.00
_cell.angle_gamma   90.00
#
_symmetry.space_group_name_H-M   'P 1'
#
loop_
_entity.id
_entity.type
_entity.pdbx_description
1 polymer ?
#
loop_
_entity_poly.entity_id
_entity_poly.type
_entity_poly.pdbx_seq_one_letter_code
_entity_poly.pdbx_strand_id
1 'polypeptide(L)'
;MSDLTGKTALVTGGNSGIGRAAAVALARQGAHVVLSGRDVVRGEQAVTAIREAGGTADFVKADLGDEDSARALARQAESLGGGHVDILVNSAGVFPFGPTRDATEDEFNQVYGINVRVPFFLVAELAPKMAARGYGSIVNVTTMVAEFGAPQMALYGSSKAAMVLLTKSWAAEYGPSGVRVNAVSPGPTRTEGTAAMGEALDQLAAAAPAGRPALPEEIASAIVYLAGDEASFVHGALLPVDGGRVAV
;
A
#
# COMPACT_ATOMS: atom_id res chain seq x y z
N MET A 1 -6.91 -13.32 15.09
CA MET A 1 -7.01 -12.01 14.43
C MET A 1 -6.09 -11.07 15.18
N SER A 2 -5.21 -10.35 14.45
CA SER A 2 -4.22 -9.46 15.06
C SER A 2 -4.91 -8.42 15.96
N ASP A 3 -4.45 -8.26 17.18
CA ASP A 3 -4.84 -7.12 18.03
C ASP A 3 -3.88 -5.96 17.77
N LEU A 4 -4.38 -4.88 17.17
CA LEU A 4 -3.61 -3.67 16.87
C LEU A 4 -3.97 -2.51 17.80
N THR A 5 -4.59 -2.80 18.92
CA THR A 5 -4.95 -1.79 19.94
C THR A 5 -3.70 -1.03 20.41
N GLY A 6 -3.78 0.30 20.41
CA GLY A 6 -2.66 1.18 20.75
C GLY A 6 -1.62 1.37 19.66
N LYS A 7 -1.80 0.77 18.46
CA LYS A 7 -0.93 1.00 17.30
C LYS A 7 -1.47 2.11 16.41
N THR A 8 -0.54 2.88 15.83
CA THR A 8 -0.86 3.88 14.80
C THR A 8 -0.44 3.38 13.44
N ALA A 9 -1.39 3.40 12.47
CA ALA A 9 -1.17 3.01 11.09
C ALA A 9 -1.29 4.21 10.14
N LEU A 10 -0.27 4.46 9.33
CA LEU A 10 -0.36 5.37 8.17
C LEU A 10 -0.68 4.58 6.92
N VAL A 11 -1.77 4.93 6.23
CA VAL A 11 -2.17 4.31 4.96
C VAL A 11 -2.21 5.36 3.85
N THR A 12 -1.25 5.28 2.90
CA THR A 12 -1.28 6.16 1.73
C THR A 12 -2.31 5.69 0.71
N GLY A 13 -3.01 6.63 0.05
CA GLY A 13 -4.12 6.27 -0.85
C GLY A 13 -5.31 5.65 -0.10
N GLY A 14 -5.45 5.95 1.19
CA GLY A 14 -6.47 5.39 2.09
C GLY A 14 -7.90 5.85 1.84
N ASN A 15 -8.12 6.74 0.86
CA ASN A 15 -9.44 7.28 0.52
C ASN A 15 -10.15 6.52 -0.63
N SER A 16 -9.55 5.43 -1.17
CA SER A 16 -10.16 4.62 -2.24
C SER A 16 -9.57 3.22 -2.32
N GLY A 17 -10.27 2.31 -2.99
CA GLY A 17 -9.81 0.98 -3.39
C GLY A 17 -9.18 0.17 -2.26
N ILE A 18 -8.03 -0.43 -2.56
CA ILE A 18 -7.28 -1.29 -1.63
C ILE A 18 -6.86 -0.53 -0.37
N GLY A 19 -6.40 0.73 -0.53
CA GLY A 19 -5.98 1.55 0.61
C GLY A 19 -7.12 1.82 1.59
N ARG A 20 -8.32 2.15 1.10
CA ARG A 20 -9.50 2.34 1.95
C ARG A 20 -9.90 1.04 2.66
N ALA A 21 -9.92 -0.07 1.93
CA ALA A 21 -10.25 -1.36 2.53
C ALA A 21 -9.22 -1.75 3.62
N ALA A 22 -7.93 -1.51 3.38
CA ALA A 22 -6.87 -1.72 4.37
C ALA A 22 -7.05 -0.82 5.61
N ALA A 23 -7.35 0.47 5.41
CA ALA A 23 -7.61 1.41 6.50
C ALA A 23 -8.78 0.95 7.39
N VAL A 24 -9.91 0.55 6.79
CA VAL A 24 -11.06 0.01 7.51
C VAL A 24 -10.70 -1.28 8.24
N ALA A 25 -9.96 -2.18 7.59
CA ALA A 25 -9.59 -3.47 8.18
C ALA A 25 -8.62 -3.30 9.36
N LEU A 26 -7.62 -2.41 9.27
CA LEU A 26 -6.69 -2.10 10.36
C LEU A 26 -7.43 -1.45 11.55
N ALA A 27 -8.34 -0.51 11.29
CA ALA A 27 -9.14 0.12 12.33
C ALA A 27 -10.04 -0.89 13.08
N ARG A 28 -10.61 -1.88 12.37
CA ARG A 28 -11.38 -2.98 12.98
C ARG A 28 -10.54 -3.87 13.91
N GLN A 29 -9.23 -3.89 13.74
CA GLN A 29 -8.30 -4.57 14.64
C GLN A 29 -7.81 -3.68 15.80
N GLY A 30 -8.37 -2.47 15.95
CA GLY A 30 -8.06 -1.55 17.04
C GLY A 30 -6.98 -0.51 16.75
N ALA A 31 -6.41 -0.48 15.54
CA ALA A 31 -5.44 0.56 15.18
C ALA A 31 -6.10 1.95 15.05
N HIS A 32 -5.37 2.98 15.50
CA HIS A 32 -5.64 4.35 15.06
C HIS A 32 -5.09 4.53 13.65
N VAL A 33 -5.96 4.83 12.68
CA VAL A 33 -5.57 4.90 11.26
C VAL A 33 -5.50 6.35 10.78
N VAL A 34 -4.32 6.79 10.39
CA VAL A 34 -4.13 8.02 9.63
C VAL A 34 -4.13 7.67 8.15
N LEU A 35 -5.18 8.05 7.42
CA LEU A 35 -5.28 7.80 6.00
C LEU A 35 -4.98 9.07 5.20
N SER A 36 -4.32 8.93 4.05
CA SER A 36 -4.02 10.08 3.19
C SER A 36 -4.53 9.90 1.76
N GLY A 37 -4.78 11.03 1.10
CA GLY A 37 -5.21 11.08 -0.28
C GLY A 37 -5.44 12.51 -0.76
N ARG A 38 -5.71 12.68 -2.06
CA ARG A 38 -5.93 13.99 -2.67
C ARG A 38 -7.37 14.51 -2.52
N ASP A 39 -8.33 13.59 -2.55
CA ASP A 39 -9.76 13.89 -2.49
C ASP A 39 -10.22 13.94 -1.04
N VAL A 40 -10.47 15.15 -0.54
CA VAL A 40 -10.89 15.42 0.84
C VAL A 40 -12.25 14.79 1.14
N VAL A 41 -13.20 14.89 0.19
CA VAL A 41 -14.55 14.37 0.41
C VAL A 41 -14.53 12.86 0.64
N ARG A 42 -13.84 12.13 -0.22
CA ARG A 42 -13.67 10.68 -0.05
C ARG A 42 -12.87 10.31 1.20
N GLY A 43 -11.89 11.16 1.56
CA GLY A 43 -11.11 10.97 2.79
C GLY A 43 -11.97 11.08 4.04
N GLU A 44 -12.76 12.12 4.16
CA GLU A 44 -13.66 12.34 5.29
C GLU A 44 -14.78 11.27 5.34
N GLN A 45 -15.29 10.85 4.20
CA GLN A 45 -16.24 9.72 4.14
C GLN A 45 -15.62 8.42 4.69
N ALA A 46 -14.36 8.14 4.37
CA ALA A 46 -13.66 6.95 4.89
C ALA A 46 -13.44 7.06 6.42
N VAL A 47 -13.06 8.24 6.92
CA VAL A 47 -12.94 8.50 8.37
C VAL A 47 -14.28 8.31 9.07
N THR A 48 -15.35 8.90 8.53
CA THR A 48 -16.70 8.76 9.10
C THR A 48 -17.12 7.30 9.20
N ALA A 49 -16.96 6.54 8.11
CA ALA A 49 -17.32 5.12 8.11
C ALA A 49 -16.50 4.29 9.13
N ILE A 50 -15.22 4.60 9.32
CA ILE A 50 -14.40 3.95 10.35
C ILE A 50 -14.89 4.29 11.75
N ARG A 51 -15.19 5.56 12.02
CA ARG A 51 -15.65 6.04 13.33
C ARG A 51 -17.03 5.52 13.68
N GLU A 52 -17.95 5.46 12.72
CA GLU A 52 -19.28 4.87 12.88
C GLU A 52 -19.23 3.36 13.21
N ALA A 53 -18.19 2.68 12.70
CA ALA A 53 -17.90 1.28 13.05
C ALA A 53 -17.16 1.10 14.39
N GLY A 54 -16.95 2.19 15.15
CA GLY A 54 -16.29 2.17 16.46
C GLY A 54 -14.76 2.24 16.41
N GLY A 55 -14.16 2.45 15.23
CA GLY A 55 -12.71 2.62 15.06
C GLY A 55 -12.25 4.07 15.25
N THR A 56 -10.94 4.27 15.19
CA THR A 56 -10.30 5.60 15.28
C THR A 56 -9.55 5.88 13.98
N ALA A 57 -9.83 7.04 13.37
CA ALA A 57 -9.17 7.44 12.15
C ALA A 57 -9.11 8.97 12.00
N ASP A 58 -8.08 9.45 11.29
CA ASP A 58 -7.92 10.82 10.83
C ASP A 58 -7.53 10.86 9.36
N PHE A 59 -7.87 11.93 8.66
CA PHE A 59 -7.51 12.13 7.26
C PHE A 59 -6.50 13.26 7.09
N VAL A 60 -5.49 13.01 6.26
CA VAL A 60 -4.50 14.01 5.83
C VAL A 60 -4.61 14.20 4.32
N LYS A 61 -4.99 15.41 3.89
CA LYS A 61 -4.89 15.75 2.47
C LYS A 61 -3.41 15.78 2.06
N ALA A 62 -3.01 14.92 1.14
CA ALA A 62 -1.66 14.88 0.61
C ALA A 62 -1.67 14.68 -0.91
N ASP A 63 -1.00 15.58 -1.62
CA ASP A 63 -0.67 15.40 -3.04
C ASP A 63 0.78 14.95 -3.11
N LEU A 64 0.95 13.63 -3.23
CA LEU A 64 2.23 12.96 -3.11
C LEU A 64 2.93 12.89 -4.48
N GLY A 65 4.22 13.18 -4.54
CA GLY A 65 5.01 13.09 -5.75
C GLY A 65 6.53 13.26 -5.54
N ASP A 66 6.93 13.84 -4.41
CA ASP A 66 8.30 14.17 -4.09
C ASP A 66 8.67 13.85 -2.62
N GLU A 67 9.92 14.15 -2.26
CA GLU A 67 10.45 13.95 -0.91
C GLU A 67 9.74 14.81 0.12
N ASP A 68 9.52 16.09 -0.18
CA ASP A 68 8.96 17.06 0.76
C ASP A 68 7.54 16.67 1.17
N SER A 69 6.70 16.30 0.20
CA SER A 69 5.33 15.82 0.45
C SER A 69 5.31 14.52 1.24
N ALA A 70 6.23 13.59 0.98
CA ALA A 70 6.34 12.34 1.73
C ALA A 70 6.74 12.58 3.19
N ARG A 71 7.79 13.37 3.43
CA ARG A 71 8.24 13.69 4.80
C ARG A 71 7.22 14.53 5.57
N ALA A 72 6.54 15.47 4.91
CA ALA A 72 5.47 16.25 5.53
C ALA A 72 4.31 15.34 5.98
N LEU A 73 3.90 14.38 5.14
CA LEU A 73 2.87 13.41 5.49
C LEU A 73 3.30 12.54 6.68
N ALA A 74 4.54 12.04 6.69
CA ALA A 74 5.06 11.24 7.80
C ALA A 74 4.98 12.00 9.14
N ARG A 75 5.45 13.25 9.18
CA ARG A 75 5.40 14.09 10.39
C ARG A 75 3.98 14.39 10.84
N GLN A 76 3.05 14.64 9.91
CA GLN A 76 1.64 14.85 10.26
C GLN A 76 1.01 13.57 10.84
N ALA A 77 1.32 12.41 10.25
CA ALA A 77 0.83 11.13 10.74
C ALA A 77 1.37 10.83 12.15
N GLU A 78 2.64 11.10 12.42
CA GLU A 78 3.21 10.97 13.78
C GLU A 78 2.50 11.90 14.76
N SER A 79 2.26 13.15 14.40
CA SER A 79 1.57 14.12 15.27
C SER A 79 0.15 13.67 15.63
N LEU A 80 -0.61 13.17 14.66
CA LEU A 80 -1.96 12.63 14.88
C LEU A 80 -1.94 11.31 15.64
N GLY A 81 -0.92 10.49 15.42
CA GLY A 81 -0.74 9.17 16.03
C GLY A 81 -0.12 9.19 17.45
N GLY A 82 -0.11 10.35 18.12
CA GLY A 82 0.44 10.43 19.48
C GLY A 82 1.97 10.39 19.54
N GLY A 83 2.64 10.83 18.47
CA GLY A 83 4.10 10.97 18.37
C GLY A 83 4.81 9.83 17.66
N HIS A 84 4.08 8.84 17.11
CA HIS A 84 4.68 7.73 16.40
C HIS A 84 3.75 7.11 15.37
N VAL A 85 4.36 6.39 14.41
CA VAL A 85 3.68 5.49 13.47
C VAL A 85 4.30 4.10 13.65
N ASP A 86 3.48 3.08 13.84
CA ASP A 86 3.90 1.68 14.04
C ASP A 86 3.74 0.86 12.76
N ILE A 87 2.76 1.21 11.95
CA ILE A 87 2.43 0.50 10.71
C ILE A 87 2.40 1.51 9.56
N LEU A 88 3.16 1.21 8.49
CA LEU A 88 3.12 1.97 7.25
C LEU A 88 2.57 1.08 6.13
N VAL A 89 1.46 1.49 5.49
CA VAL A 89 0.94 0.83 4.29
C VAL A 89 1.13 1.77 3.09
N ASN A 90 2.09 1.45 2.23
CA ASN A 90 2.33 2.14 0.98
C ASN A 90 1.37 1.62 -0.10
N SER A 91 0.17 2.23 -0.18
CA SER A 91 -0.88 1.83 -1.13
C SER A 91 -1.17 2.88 -2.21
N ALA A 92 -0.74 4.13 -2.03
CA ALA A 92 -0.85 5.12 -3.09
C ALA A 92 -0.08 4.70 -4.34
N GLY A 93 -0.70 4.84 -5.51
CA GLY A 93 -0.05 4.47 -6.76
C GLY A 93 -0.84 4.92 -7.99
N VAL A 94 -0.13 5.01 -9.11
CA VAL A 94 -0.68 5.25 -10.45
C VAL A 94 -0.24 4.12 -11.36
N PHE A 95 -1.11 3.73 -12.31
CA PHE A 95 -0.90 2.56 -13.18
C PHE A 95 -1.34 2.85 -14.62
N PRO A 96 -0.61 3.74 -15.34
CA PRO A 96 -0.89 3.99 -16.74
C PRO A 96 -0.64 2.74 -17.59
N PHE A 97 -1.39 2.64 -18.68
CA PHE A 97 -1.24 1.63 -19.72
C PHE A 97 -0.80 2.32 -21.02
N GLY A 98 0.23 1.82 -21.65
CA GLY A 98 0.67 2.33 -22.93
C GLY A 98 1.96 1.68 -23.43
N PRO A 99 2.20 1.68 -24.75
CA PRO A 99 3.44 1.17 -25.32
C PRO A 99 4.61 2.07 -24.92
N THR A 100 5.77 1.48 -24.66
CA THR A 100 6.98 2.19 -24.18
C THR A 100 7.37 3.39 -25.05
N ARG A 101 7.15 3.30 -26.37
CA ARG A 101 7.50 4.38 -27.32
C ARG A 101 6.68 5.66 -27.14
N ASP A 102 5.50 5.56 -26.52
CA ASP A 102 4.57 6.68 -26.34
C ASP A 102 4.65 7.29 -24.94
N ALA A 103 5.45 6.67 -24.04
CA ALA A 103 5.66 7.18 -22.68
C ALA A 103 6.41 8.52 -22.72
N THR A 104 5.89 9.51 -22.01
CA THR A 104 6.54 10.82 -21.84
C THR A 104 7.40 10.86 -20.59
N GLU A 105 8.33 11.82 -20.55
CA GLU A 105 9.16 12.07 -19.36
C GLU A 105 8.27 12.47 -18.15
N ASP A 106 7.24 13.27 -18.36
CA ASP A 106 6.31 13.68 -17.30
C ASP A 106 5.56 12.48 -16.71
N GLU A 107 5.07 11.58 -17.57
CA GLU A 107 4.41 10.35 -17.13
C GLU A 107 5.40 9.43 -16.36
N PHE A 108 6.62 9.30 -16.87
CA PHE A 108 7.69 8.55 -16.19
C PHE A 108 7.96 9.14 -14.80
N ASN A 109 8.15 10.46 -14.72
CA ASN A 109 8.42 11.16 -13.46
C ASN A 109 7.26 11.04 -12.48
N GLN A 110 6.01 11.12 -12.96
CA GLN A 110 4.82 10.94 -12.14
C GLN A 110 4.74 9.51 -11.57
N VAL A 111 4.94 8.49 -12.42
CA VAL A 111 4.85 7.08 -11.99
C VAL A 111 5.93 6.76 -10.97
N TYR A 112 7.17 7.08 -11.26
CA TYR A 112 8.27 6.82 -10.32
C TYR A 112 8.22 7.74 -9.09
N GLY A 113 7.72 8.97 -9.24
CA GLY A 113 7.47 9.88 -8.13
C GLY A 113 6.54 9.26 -7.09
N ILE A 114 5.35 8.86 -7.53
CA ILE A 114 4.32 8.33 -6.64
C ILE A 114 4.62 6.90 -6.20
N ASN A 115 4.99 6.01 -7.14
CA ASN A 115 5.09 4.58 -6.84
C ASN A 115 6.40 4.17 -6.15
N VAL A 116 7.48 4.97 -6.30
CA VAL A 116 8.82 4.61 -5.79
C VAL A 116 9.37 5.68 -4.85
N ARG A 117 9.48 6.94 -5.31
CA ARG A 117 10.10 8.02 -4.52
C ARG A 117 9.37 8.28 -3.23
N VAL A 118 8.04 8.41 -3.28
CA VAL A 118 7.22 8.67 -2.08
C VAL A 118 7.37 7.54 -1.05
N PRO A 119 7.15 6.25 -1.37
CA PRO A 119 7.41 5.17 -0.41
C PRO A 119 8.83 5.18 0.15
N PHE A 120 9.83 5.48 -0.70
CA PHE A 120 11.24 5.55 -0.27
C PHE A 120 11.42 6.58 0.85
N PHE A 121 10.92 7.81 0.69
CA PHE A 121 11.08 8.86 1.68
C PHE A 121 10.16 8.73 2.89
N LEU A 122 8.99 8.07 2.75
CA LEU A 122 8.19 7.66 3.92
C LEU A 122 8.94 6.65 4.80
N VAL A 123 9.56 5.64 4.18
CA VAL A 123 10.40 4.67 4.89
C VAL A 123 11.62 5.35 5.50
N ALA A 124 12.32 6.21 4.75
CA ALA A 124 13.48 6.95 5.25
C ALA A 124 13.15 7.84 6.47
N GLU A 125 11.92 8.36 6.58
CA GLU A 125 11.50 9.18 7.72
C GLU A 125 11.02 8.33 8.91
N LEU A 126 10.27 7.24 8.66
CA LEU A 126 9.59 6.46 9.70
C LEU A 126 10.39 5.26 10.20
N ALA A 127 11.08 4.52 9.31
CA ALA A 127 11.74 3.28 9.69
C ALA A 127 12.86 3.43 10.71
N PRO A 128 13.71 4.47 10.67
CA PRO A 128 14.70 4.70 11.75
C PRO A 128 14.05 4.91 13.12
N LYS A 129 12.89 5.57 13.17
CA LYS A 129 12.14 5.82 14.42
C LYS A 129 11.47 4.55 14.91
N MET A 130 10.93 3.72 14.01
CA MET A 130 10.43 2.37 14.32
C MET A 130 11.57 1.51 14.89
N ALA A 131 12.73 1.48 14.23
CA ALA A 131 13.93 0.74 14.68
C ALA A 131 14.42 1.18 16.05
N ALA A 132 14.41 2.49 16.34
CA ALA A 132 14.78 3.02 17.66
C ALA A 132 13.83 2.56 18.77
N ARG A 133 12.57 2.25 18.45
CA ARG A 133 11.58 1.69 19.38
C ARG A 133 11.59 0.16 19.44
N GLY A 134 12.34 -0.52 18.54
CA GLY A 134 12.38 -1.97 18.43
C GLY A 134 11.09 -2.60 17.85
N TYR A 135 10.24 -1.82 17.20
CA TYR A 135 8.97 -2.28 16.63
C TYR A 135 8.55 -1.45 15.41
N GLY A 136 8.09 -2.14 14.38
CA GLY A 136 7.47 -1.54 13.21
C GLY A 136 7.04 -2.56 12.17
N SER A 137 6.03 -2.21 11.38
CA SER A 137 5.61 -3.02 10.23
C SER A 137 5.37 -2.15 9.01
N ILE A 138 6.01 -2.48 7.90
CA ILE A 138 5.86 -1.78 6.62
C ILE A 138 5.32 -2.77 5.60
N VAL A 139 4.17 -2.43 4.99
CA VAL A 139 3.52 -3.25 3.96
C VAL A 139 3.43 -2.44 2.66
N ASN A 140 4.11 -2.91 1.63
CA ASN A 140 4.11 -2.29 0.32
C ASN A 140 3.08 -2.97 -0.60
N VAL A 141 2.17 -2.20 -1.19
CA VAL A 141 1.25 -2.71 -2.21
C VAL A 141 1.93 -2.65 -3.57
N THR A 142 2.29 -3.82 -4.08
CA THR A 142 2.91 -4.01 -5.40
C THR A 142 1.86 -4.44 -6.44
N THR A 143 2.16 -5.40 -7.28
CA THR A 143 1.25 -5.98 -8.28
C THR A 143 1.86 -7.26 -8.86
N MET A 144 1.03 -8.18 -9.33
CA MET A 144 1.46 -9.37 -10.06
C MET A 144 2.37 -9.04 -11.27
N VAL A 145 2.14 -7.91 -11.96
CA VAL A 145 2.97 -7.51 -13.12
C VAL A 145 4.36 -6.97 -12.74
N ALA A 146 4.72 -6.97 -11.47
CA ALA A 146 6.10 -6.81 -11.01
C ALA A 146 6.92 -8.10 -11.14
N GLU A 147 6.26 -9.24 -11.39
CA GLU A 147 6.85 -10.58 -11.37
C GLU A 147 6.96 -11.20 -12.78
N PHE A 148 6.22 -10.68 -13.74
CA PHE A 148 6.29 -11.13 -15.14
C PHE A 148 6.09 -9.97 -16.12
N GLY A 149 6.58 -10.15 -17.36
CA GLY A 149 6.41 -9.16 -18.43
C GLY A 149 4.99 -9.14 -18.98
N ALA A 150 4.36 -7.97 -18.99
CA ALA A 150 3.07 -7.73 -19.62
C ALA A 150 3.18 -6.61 -20.65
N PRO A 151 2.66 -6.80 -21.89
CA PRO A 151 2.64 -5.74 -22.88
C PRO A 151 1.96 -4.47 -22.35
N GLN A 152 2.49 -3.30 -22.72
CA GLN A 152 1.98 -1.97 -22.31
C GLN A 152 2.08 -1.65 -20.81
N MET A 153 2.76 -2.48 -20.03
CA MET A 153 2.90 -2.32 -18.57
C MET A 153 4.34 -2.02 -18.14
N ALA A 154 5.26 -1.75 -19.09
CA ALA A 154 6.69 -1.63 -18.78
C ALA A 154 6.96 -0.55 -17.72
N LEU A 155 6.37 0.64 -17.85
CA LEU A 155 6.56 1.75 -16.91
C LEU A 155 6.00 1.43 -15.52
N TYR A 156 4.75 0.96 -15.46
CA TYR A 156 4.12 0.59 -14.19
C TYR A 156 4.80 -0.62 -13.55
N GLY A 157 4.95 -1.72 -14.31
CA GLY A 157 5.56 -2.96 -13.82
C GLY A 157 6.96 -2.75 -13.27
N SER A 158 7.82 -1.97 -13.98
CA SER A 158 9.17 -1.65 -13.50
C SER A 158 9.16 -0.85 -12.20
N SER A 159 8.25 0.12 -12.04
CA SER A 159 8.11 0.87 -10.79
C SER A 159 7.73 -0.03 -9.61
N LYS A 160 6.88 -1.02 -9.84
CA LYS A 160 6.47 -1.98 -8.80
C LYS A 160 7.51 -3.07 -8.55
N ALA A 161 8.27 -3.47 -9.57
CA ALA A 161 9.45 -4.35 -9.40
C ALA A 161 10.54 -3.66 -8.55
N ALA A 162 10.74 -2.36 -8.71
CA ALA A 162 11.61 -1.59 -7.81
C ALA A 162 11.14 -1.70 -6.35
N MET A 163 9.82 -1.61 -6.09
CA MET A 163 9.26 -1.76 -4.75
C MET A 163 9.44 -3.18 -4.17
N VAL A 164 9.44 -4.22 -5.01
CA VAL A 164 9.75 -5.59 -4.58
C VAL A 164 11.18 -5.70 -4.05
N LEU A 165 12.15 -5.11 -4.77
CA LEU A 165 13.54 -5.13 -4.32
C LEU A 165 13.76 -4.23 -3.09
N LEU A 166 13.16 -3.04 -3.05
CA LEU A 166 13.20 -2.15 -1.89
C LEU A 166 12.63 -2.83 -0.63
N THR A 167 11.54 -3.60 -0.76
CA THR A 167 11.00 -4.40 0.34
C THR A 167 12.04 -5.32 0.96
N LYS A 168 12.78 -6.05 0.13
CA LYS A 168 13.84 -6.96 0.58
C LYS A 168 15.03 -6.21 1.20
N SER A 169 15.43 -5.09 0.58
CA SER A 169 16.54 -4.26 1.07
C SER A 169 16.22 -3.67 2.45
N TRP A 170 15.02 -3.11 2.62
CA TRP A 170 14.59 -2.55 3.91
C TRP A 170 14.36 -3.63 4.98
N ALA A 171 13.88 -4.83 4.58
CA ALA A 171 13.80 -5.95 5.50
C ALA A 171 15.17 -6.36 6.02
N ALA A 172 16.20 -6.37 5.17
CA ALA A 172 17.58 -6.65 5.58
C ALA A 172 18.17 -5.54 6.45
N GLU A 173 17.87 -4.27 6.13
CA GLU A 173 18.39 -3.10 6.85
C GLU A 173 17.78 -2.94 8.24
N TYR A 174 16.45 -3.02 8.35
CA TYR A 174 15.72 -2.70 9.58
C TYR A 174 15.25 -3.95 10.37
N GLY A 175 15.26 -5.13 9.75
CA GLY A 175 14.86 -6.40 10.41
C GLY A 175 15.61 -6.67 11.71
N PRO A 176 16.95 -6.51 11.76
CA PRO A 176 17.71 -6.69 13.02
C PRO A 176 17.27 -5.76 14.16
N SER A 177 16.61 -4.66 13.84
CA SER A 177 16.08 -3.67 14.79
C SER A 177 14.57 -3.83 15.06
N GLY A 178 13.96 -4.97 14.71
CA GLY A 178 12.57 -5.27 15.01
C GLY A 178 11.53 -4.66 14.06
N VAL A 179 11.96 -4.17 12.88
CA VAL A 179 11.02 -3.66 11.87
C VAL A 179 10.83 -4.69 10.77
N ARG A 180 9.61 -5.14 10.56
CA ARG A 180 9.26 -6.05 9.46
C ARG A 180 8.87 -5.26 8.22
N VAL A 181 9.39 -5.66 7.06
CA VAL A 181 9.04 -5.04 5.78
C VAL A 181 8.64 -6.13 4.82
N ASN A 182 7.40 -6.07 4.32
CA ASN A 182 6.84 -7.05 3.41
C ASN A 182 6.04 -6.37 2.29
N ALA A 183 5.66 -7.12 1.28
CA ALA A 183 4.81 -6.64 0.20
C ALA A 183 3.65 -7.60 -0.05
N VAL A 184 2.51 -7.05 -0.48
CA VAL A 184 1.44 -7.79 -1.12
C VAL A 184 1.49 -7.55 -2.63
N SER A 185 1.19 -8.60 -3.41
CA SER A 185 1.16 -8.57 -4.88
C SER A 185 -0.27 -8.85 -5.35
N PRO A 186 -1.12 -7.80 -5.48
CA PRO A 186 -2.49 -7.98 -5.94
C PRO A 186 -2.58 -8.39 -7.40
N GLY A 187 -3.56 -9.23 -7.71
CA GLY A 187 -4.09 -9.45 -9.05
C GLY A 187 -5.10 -8.37 -9.45
N PRO A 188 -5.85 -8.60 -10.55
CA PRO A 188 -6.95 -7.73 -10.95
C PRO A 188 -7.92 -7.56 -9.78
N THR A 189 -8.17 -6.32 -9.38
CA THR A 189 -8.98 -6.00 -8.20
C THR A 189 -10.05 -4.96 -8.56
N ARG A 190 -11.31 -5.16 -8.16
CA ARG A 190 -12.41 -4.21 -8.37
C ARG A 190 -12.26 -3.02 -7.44
N THR A 191 -11.90 -1.89 -8.00
CA THR A 191 -11.73 -0.63 -7.28
C THR A 191 -12.30 0.52 -8.10
N GLU A 192 -12.41 1.70 -7.52
CA GLU A 192 -12.75 2.91 -8.26
C GLU A 192 -11.73 3.18 -9.40
N GLY A 193 -10.45 2.85 -9.17
CA GLY A 193 -9.38 3.04 -10.16
C GLY A 193 -9.47 2.09 -11.35
N THR A 194 -10.07 0.92 -11.20
CA THR A 194 -10.26 -0.09 -12.26
C THR A 194 -11.66 -0.07 -12.86
N ALA A 195 -12.56 0.79 -12.35
CA ALA A 195 -13.97 0.82 -12.80
C ALA A 195 -14.13 1.08 -14.31
N ALA A 196 -13.25 1.91 -14.88
CA ALA A 196 -13.27 2.19 -16.33
C ALA A 196 -12.90 0.99 -17.21
N MET A 197 -12.30 -0.07 -16.65
CA MET A 197 -11.96 -1.29 -17.41
C MET A 197 -13.18 -2.15 -17.73
N GLY A 198 -14.27 -2.03 -16.94
CA GLY A 198 -15.49 -2.81 -17.18
C GLY A 198 -15.20 -4.31 -17.29
N GLU A 199 -15.70 -4.94 -18.37
CA GLU A 199 -15.52 -6.37 -18.66
C GLU A 199 -14.05 -6.76 -18.94
N ALA A 200 -13.19 -5.82 -19.32
CA ALA A 200 -11.77 -6.13 -19.54
C ALA A 200 -11.07 -6.54 -18.24
N LEU A 201 -11.54 -6.08 -17.09
CA LEU A 201 -11.04 -6.51 -15.80
C LEU A 201 -11.37 -7.98 -15.52
N ASP A 202 -12.59 -8.43 -15.89
CA ASP A 202 -13.01 -9.83 -15.75
C ASP A 202 -12.22 -10.74 -16.70
N GLN A 203 -12.01 -10.30 -17.94
CA GLN A 203 -11.20 -11.02 -18.93
C GLN A 203 -9.75 -11.18 -18.44
N LEU A 204 -9.17 -10.14 -17.86
CA LEU A 204 -7.83 -10.19 -17.28
C LEU A 204 -7.74 -11.19 -16.11
N ALA A 205 -8.76 -11.24 -15.28
CA ALA A 205 -8.83 -12.13 -14.14
C ALA A 205 -9.15 -13.59 -14.51
N ALA A 206 -9.80 -13.83 -15.64
CA ALA A 206 -10.15 -15.18 -16.14
C ALA A 206 -8.91 -16.06 -16.38
N ALA A 207 -7.72 -15.47 -16.58
CA ALA A 207 -6.47 -16.19 -16.73
C ALA A 207 -5.89 -16.73 -15.40
N ALA A 208 -6.44 -16.34 -14.25
CA ALA A 208 -6.04 -16.84 -12.94
C ALA A 208 -6.95 -18.00 -12.50
N PRO A 209 -6.46 -18.96 -11.69
CA PRO A 209 -7.27 -20.05 -11.14
C PRO A 209 -8.56 -19.61 -10.45
N ALA A 210 -8.57 -18.45 -9.79
CA ALA A 210 -9.76 -17.90 -9.14
C ALA A 210 -10.86 -17.47 -10.15
N GLY A 211 -10.52 -17.19 -11.41
CA GLY A 211 -11.44 -16.89 -12.50
C GLY A 211 -12.22 -15.58 -12.36
N ARG A 212 -11.88 -14.74 -11.39
CA ARG A 212 -12.56 -13.47 -11.11
C ARG A 212 -11.61 -12.42 -10.56
N PRO A 213 -11.92 -11.13 -10.70
CA PRO A 213 -11.21 -10.08 -9.96
C PRO A 213 -11.40 -10.24 -8.46
N ALA A 214 -10.38 -9.86 -7.70
CA ALA A 214 -10.48 -9.76 -6.25
C ALA A 214 -11.36 -8.57 -5.83
N LEU A 215 -11.91 -8.65 -4.62
CA LEU A 215 -12.45 -7.50 -3.89
C LEU A 215 -11.30 -6.82 -3.10
N PRO A 216 -11.36 -5.50 -2.88
CA PRO A 216 -10.36 -4.79 -2.08
C PRO A 216 -10.15 -5.39 -0.69
N GLU A 217 -11.20 -5.93 -0.09
CA GLU A 217 -11.19 -6.56 1.24
C GLU A 217 -10.35 -7.84 1.27
N GLU A 218 -10.26 -8.57 0.16
CA GLU A 218 -9.43 -9.77 0.05
C GLU A 218 -7.94 -9.40 0.11
N ILE A 219 -7.55 -8.27 -0.52
CA ILE A 219 -6.19 -7.74 -0.44
C ILE A 219 -5.92 -7.16 0.96
N ALA A 220 -6.90 -6.43 1.53
CA ALA A 220 -6.80 -5.84 2.86
C ALA A 220 -6.56 -6.89 3.96
N SER A 221 -7.14 -8.09 3.84
CA SER A 221 -6.92 -9.19 4.78
C SER A 221 -5.45 -9.62 4.83
N ALA A 222 -4.79 -9.69 3.68
CA ALA A 222 -3.35 -9.98 3.61
C ALA A 222 -2.49 -8.84 4.17
N ILE A 223 -2.89 -7.58 3.95
CA ILE A 223 -2.22 -6.41 4.53
C ILE A 223 -2.31 -6.46 6.06
N VAL A 224 -3.49 -6.73 6.63
CA VAL A 224 -3.67 -6.86 8.09
C VAL A 224 -2.81 -7.99 8.65
N TYR A 225 -2.77 -9.17 8.00
CA TYR A 225 -1.88 -10.27 8.40
C TYR A 225 -0.43 -9.83 8.45
N LEU A 226 0.08 -9.19 7.40
CA LEU A 226 1.47 -8.73 7.35
C LEU A 226 1.76 -7.60 8.34
N ALA A 227 0.76 -6.78 8.67
CA ALA A 227 0.90 -5.71 9.64
C ALA A 227 0.95 -6.23 11.09
N GLY A 228 0.26 -7.31 11.39
CA GLY A 228 0.09 -7.87 12.72
C GLY A 228 1.20 -8.82 13.18
N ASP A 229 1.13 -9.21 14.45
CA ASP A 229 2.16 -10.03 15.10
C ASP A 229 2.13 -11.50 14.63
N GLU A 230 1.03 -11.97 14.01
CA GLU A 230 0.99 -13.29 13.36
C GLU A 230 2.02 -13.43 12.23
N ALA A 231 2.48 -12.31 11.66
CA ALA A 231 3.54 -12.28 10.66
C ALA A 231 4.93 -11.99 11.27
N SER A 232 5.14 -12.25 12.57
CA SER A 232 6.38 -11.93 13.29
C SER A 232 7.64 -12.58 12.68
N PHE A 233 7.51 -13.69 11.96
CA PHE A 233 8.62 -14.36 11.28
C PHE A 233 8.63 -14.15 9.75
N VAL A 234 7.87 -13.17 9.26
CA VAL A 234 7.77 -12.84 7.83
C VAL A 234 8.53 -11.54 7.55
N HIS A 235 9.66 -11.65 6.82
CA HIS A 235 10.53 -10.54 6.46
C HIS A 235 10.91 -10.60 4.98
N GLY A 236 10.78 -9.50 4.27
CA GLY A 236 11.16 -9.38 2.86
C GLY A 236 10.29 -10.20 1.90
N ALA A 237 9.16 -10.69 2.37
CA ALA A 237 8.26 -11.51 1.56
C ALA A 237 7.49 -10.66 0.54
N LEU A 238 7.24 -11.26 -0.62
CA LEU A 238 6.22 -10.84 -1.57
C LEU A 238 5.09 -11.85 -1.48
N LEU A 239 3.94 -11.44 -0.95
CA LEU A 239 2.76 -12.31 -0.79
C LEU A 239 1.80 -12.10 -1.97
N PRO A 240 1.69 -13.06 -2.92
CA PRO A 240 0.72 -12.98 -3.99
C PRO A 240 -0.72 -13.08 -3.44
N VAL A 241 -1.57 -12.13 -3.82
CA VAL A 241 -3.02 -12.12 -3.57
C VAL A 241 -3.71 -11.84 -4.91
N ASP A 242 -3.46 -12.73 -5.85
CA ASP A 242 -3.68 -12.53 -7.29
C ASP A 242 -4.61 -13.59 -7.92
N GLY A 243 -5.26 -14.38 -7.09
CA GLY A 243 -6.12 -15.48 -7.53
C GLY A 243 -5.33 -16.64 -8.14
N GLY A 244 -4.03 -16.74 -7.90
CA GLY A 244 -3.14 -17.76 -8.45
C GLY A 244 -2.55 -17.40 -9.82
N ARG A 245 -2.63 -16.14 -10.25
CA ARG A 245 -2.20 -15.73 -11.59
C ARG A 245 -0.71 -15.96 -11.85
N VAL A 246 0.15 -15.75 -10.85
CA VAL A 246 1.60 -15.98 -10.98
C VAL A 246 2.01 -17.46 -10.76
N ALA A 247 1.07 -18.30 -10.37
CA ALA A 247 1.34 -19.72 -10.14
C ALA A 247 1.15 -20.60 -11.41
N VAL A 248 0.56 -20.03 -12.49
CA VAL A 248 0.22 -20.73 -13.75
C VAL A 248 0.63 -19.93 -14.96
#